data_a04f63e62406acd56a08269d6081d89e
#
_entry.id   a04f63e62406acd56a08269d6081d89e
#
_cell.length_a   1.000
_cell.length_b   1.000
_cell.length_c   1.000
_cell.angle_alpha   90.00
_cell.angle_beta   90.00
_cell.angle_gamma   90.00
#
_symmetry.space_group_name_H-M   'P 1'
#
loop_
_entity.id
_entity.type
_entity.pdbx_description
1 polymer ?
#
loop_
_entity_poly.entity_id
_entity_poly.type
_entity_poly.pdbx_seq_one_letter_code
_entity_poly.pdbx_strand_id
1 'polypeptide(L)'
;VLHVSTDEVYGSIDESSFSEGDPLAPSSPYSASKAASDLIALSYHETFGLPVVVTRSSNNYGRFQFPEKVIPLFVARLLRGERVPLYGDGGNVRDWCHVDDNCAALERVLADGEVGTVYNVGAGNEITNLDLTHRLLALCGADGSAVEQVADRPGHDRRYSVDTRRIRSIGWAPTHDLDEGLAATVTWYRDHPDWWEPLLGEGR
;
A
#
# COMPACT_ATOMS: atom_id res chain seq x y z
N VAL A 1 -21.75 5.73 -1.65
CA VAL A 1 -20.55 6.09 -0.88
C VAL A 1 -19.50 5.02 -1.11
N LEU A 2 -18.28 5.43 -1.52
CA LEU A 2 -17.12 4.52 -1.54
C LEU A 2 -16.27 4.80 -0.30
N HIS A 3 -16.11 3.78 0.55
CA HIS A 3 -15.22 3.83 1.71
C HIS A 3 -13.89 3.19 1.35
N VAL A 4 -12.81 3.99 1.38
CA VAL A 4 -11.45 3.50 1.07
C VAL A 4 -10.77 3.05 2.36
N SER A 5 -10.49 1.76 2.45
CA SER A 5 -9.84 1.10 3.58
C SER A 5 -8.47 0.51 3.19
N THR A 6 -7.97 -0.44 3.96
CA THR A 6 -6.65 -1.05 3.82
C THR A 6 -6.73 -2.56 4.08
N ASP A 7 -5.85 -3.33 3.46
CA ASP A 7 -5.66 -4.76 3.73
C ASP A 7 -5.12 -5.04 5.15
N GLU A 8 -4.47 -4.05 5.79
CA GLU A 8 -3.97 -4.16 7.16
C GLU A 8 -5.07 -4.49 8.19
N VAL A 9 -6.35 -4.30 7.85
CA VAL A 9 -7.48 -4.66 8.74
C VAL A 9 -7.58 -6.16 9.00
N TYR A 10 -7.03 -6.99 8.12
CA TYR A 10 -7.02 -8.45 8.28
C TYR A 10 -5.93 -8.95 9.22
N GLY A 11 -4.86 -8.18 9.43
CA GLY A 11 -3.66 -8.63 10.14
C GLY A 11 -2.68 -9.38 9.25
N SER A 12 -1.77 -10.14 9.85
CA SER A 12 -0.73 -10.90 9.14
C SER A 12 -1.21 -12.28 8.71
N ILE A 13 -0.72 -12.76 7.56
CA ILE A 13 -0.99 -14.11 7.06
C ILE A 13 0.31 -14.73 6.50
N ASP A 14 0.65 -15.92 6.93
CA ASP A 14 1.89 -16.58 6.50
C ASP A 14 1.74 -17.26 5.13
N GLU A 15 0.60 -17.93 4.91
CA GLU A 15 0.28 -18.66 3.68
C GLU A 15 -1.09 -18.21 3.14
N SER A 16 -1.35 -18.41 1.87
CA SER A 16 -2.59 -18.01 1.20
C SER A 16 -2.81 -16.49 1.13
N SER A 17 -4.06 -16.05 0.94
CA SER A 17 -4.46 -14.65 0.85
C SER A 17 -5.83 -14.46 1.49
N PHE A 18 -6.05 -13.34 2.17
CA PHE A 18 -7.35 -13.00 2.75
C PHE A 18 -8.41 -12.73 1.69
N SER A 19 -9.55 -13.34 1.84
CA SER A 19 -10.78 -13.00 1.11
C SER A 19 -11.58 -11.93 1.85
N GLU A 20 -12.52 -11.30 1.18
CA GLU A 20 -13.33 -10.22 1.79
C GLU A 20 -14.24 -10.71 2.93
N GLY A 21 -14.50 -12.01 3.01
CA GLY A 21 -15.28 -12.63 4.08
C GLY A 21 -14.48 -13.04 5.31
N ASP A 22 -13.15 -12.92 5.27
CA ASP A 22 -12.31 -13.33 6.40
C ASP A 22 -12.44 -12.36 7.58
N PRO A 23 -12.21 -12.83 8.83
CA PRO A 23 -12.28 -12.03 10.03
C PRO A 23 -11.26 -10.88 10.00
N LEU A 24 -11.63 -9.73 10.57
CA LEU A 24 -10.72 -8.63 10.82
C LEU A 24 -9.93 -8.87 12.11
N ALA A 25 -8.60 -8.80 12.04
CA ALA A 25 -7.68 -9.02 13.17
C ALA A 25 -6.53 -7.99 13.16
N PRO A 26 -6.84 -6.68 13.22
CA PRO A 26 -5.84 -5.63 13.10
C PRO A 26 -4.82 -5.68 14.25
N SER A 27 -3.53 -5.50 13.92
CA SER A 27 -2.40 -5.58 14.87
C SER A 27 -1.92 -4.22 15.37
N SER A 28 -2.38 -3.12 14.78
CA SER A 28 -1.96 -1.76 15.12
C SER A 28 -3.15 -0.83 15.41
N PRO A 29 -2.93 0.30 16.15
CA PRO A 29 -3.98 1.30 16.35
C PRO A 29 -4.53 1.87 15.04
N TYR A 30 -3.68 2.04 14.03
CA TYR A 30 -4.09 2.47 12.70
C TYR A 30 -5.02 1.45 12.04
N SER A 31 -4.60 0.20 11.91
CA SER A 31 -5.41 -0.85 11.29
C SER A 31 -6.70 -1.11 12.06
N ALA A 32 -6.67 -1.02 13.41
CA ALA A 32 -7.87 -1.12 14.24
C ALA A 32 -8.86 0.04 13.95
N SER A 33 -8.38 1.27 13.79
CA SER A 33 -9.23 2.41 13.45
C SER A 33 -9.87 2.26 12.07
N LYS A 34 -9.13 1.70 11.10
CA LYS A 34 -9.62 1.42 9.75
C LYS A 34 -10.64 0.29 9.76
N ALA A 35 -10.40 -0.79 10.52
CA ALA A 35 -11.38 -1.87 10.71
C ALA A 35 -12.68 -1.37 11.34
N ALA A 36 -12.58 -0.51 12.36
CA ALA A 36 -13.75 0.13 12.97
C ALA A 36 -14.53 0.98 11.96
N SER A 37 -13.83 1.74 11.10
CA SER A 37 -14.46 2.57 10.07
C SER A 37 -15.16 1.72 8.99
N ASP A 38 -14.62 0.56 8.62
CA ASP A 38 -15.27 -0.41 7.72
C ASP A 38 -16.60 -0.88 8.31
N LEU A 39 -16.57 -1.32 9.58
CA LEU A 39 -17.76 -1.80 10.28
C LEU A 39 -18.83 -0.71 10.42
N ILE A 40 -18.43 0.52 10.73
CA ILE A 40 -19.35 1.68 10.80
C ILE A 40 -19.96 1.92 9.41
N ALA A 41 -19.17 1.98 8.34
CA ALA A 41 -19.67 2.21 7.00
C ALA A 41 -20.69 1.15 6.57
N LEU A 42 -20.39 -0.14 6.79
CA LEU A 42 -21.30 -1.25 6.49
C LEU A 42 -22.54 -1.24 7.38
N SER A 43 -22.44 -0.86 8.65
CA SER A 43 -23.60 -0.74 9.54
C SER A 43 -24.61 0.33 9.09
N TYR A 44 -24.14 1.42 8.46
CA TYR A 44 -25.03 2.42 7.88
C TYR A 44 -25.77 1.87 6.65
N HIS A 45 -25.13 0.99 5.89
CA HIS A 45 -25.83 0.29 4.82
C HIS A 45 -26.93 -0.63 5.38
N GLU A 46 -26.58 -1.48 6.33
CA GLU A 46 -27.51 -2.46 6.92
C GLU A 46 -28.69 -1.77 7.63
N THR A 47 -28.42 -0.72 8.39
CA THR A 47 -29.44 -0.08 9.23
C THR A 47 -30.32 0.92 8.46
N PHE A 48 -29.71 1.67 7.54
CA PHE A 48 -30.38 2.83 6.92
C PHE A 48 -30.46 2.71 5.39
N GLY A 49 -29.98 1.61 4.79
CA GLY A 49 -29.96 1.43 3.34
C GLY A 49 -29.03 2.38 2.60
N LEU A 50 -28.05 3.00 3.29
CA LEU A 50 -27.08 3.88 2.64
C LEU A 50 -26.31 3.06 1.57
N PRO A 51 -26.21 3.54 0.32
CA PRO A 51 -25.45 2.83 -0.71
C PRO A 51 -23.94 2.96 -0.45
N VAL A 52 -23.39 2.04 0.34
CA VAL A 52 -21.97 1.96 0.69
C VAL A 52 -21.32 0.80 -0.02
N VAL A 53 -20.11 1.01 -0.53
CA VAL A 53 -19.18 -0.03 -0.98
C VAL A 53 -17.84 0.23 -0.30
N VAL A 54 -17.12 -0.82 0.09
CA VAL A 54 -15.81 -0.71 0.77
C VAL A 54 -14.73 -1.27 -0.13
N THR A 55 -13.57 -0.60 -0.22
CA THR A 55 -12.36 -1.19 -0.81
C THR A 55 -11.28 -1.35 0.26
N ARG A 56 -10.59 -2.51 0.26
CA ARG A 56 -9.42 -2.77 1.10
C ARG A 56 -8.22 -2.93 0.19
N SER A 57 -7.43 -1.86 0.11
CA SER A 57 -6.30 -1.79 -0.82
C SER A 57 -5.00 -2.20 -0.15
N SER A 58 -4.16 -2.91 -0.91
CA SER A 58 -2.76 -3.18 -0.57
C SER A 58 -1.90 -1.91 -0.59
N ASN A 59 -0.59 -2.03 -0.37
CA ASN A 59 0.30 -0.88 -0.33
C ASN A 59 0.35 -0.16 -1.68
N ASN A 60 -0.02 1.11 -1.68
CA ASN A 60 0.04 1.94 -2.88
C ASN A 60 1.39 2.62 -3.02
N TYR A 61 1.83 2.85 -4.27
CA TYR A 61 3.03 3.64 -4.58
C TYR A 61 2.82 4.42 -5.89
N GLY A 62 3.65 5.43 -6.08
CA GLY A 62 3.63 6.25 -7.30
C GLY A 62 3.94 7.71 -7.04
N ARG A 63 3.70 8.53 -8.07
CA ARG A 63 3.86 9.99 -7.98
C ARG A 63 2.94 10.59 -6.91
N PHE A 64 3.35 11.73 -6.35
CA PHE A 64 2.61 12.49 -5.33
C PHE A 64 2.39 11.76 -3.99
N GLN A 65 3.05 10.61 -3.75
CA GLN A 65 2.97 9.97 -2.44
C GLN A 65 3.77 10.77 -1.41
N PHE A 66 3.17 11.04 -0.25
CA PHE A 66 3.84 11.81 0.80
C PHE A 66 5.14 11.13 1.28
N PRO A 67 6.26 11.86 1.42
CA PRO A 67 7.61 11.29 1.60
C PRO A 67 7.91 10.72 3.00
N GLU A 68 6.89 10.39 3.81
CA GLU A 68 7.01 9.57 5.01
C GLU A 68 6.87 8.05 4.74
N LYS A 69 6.26 7.69 3.60
CA LYS A 69 6.05 6.29 3.21
C LYS A 69 7.33 5.70 2.64
N VAL A 70 7.52 4.39 2.76
CA VAL A 70 8.81 3.72 2.50
C VAL A 70 9.39 4.04 1.12
N ILE A 71 8.62 3.92 0.04
CA ILE A 71 9.14 4.17 -1.31
C ILE A 71 9.56 5.63 -1.49
N PRO A 72 8.70 6.64 -1.28
CA PRO A 72 9.10 8.03 -1.47
C PRO A 72 10.17 8.49 -0.46
N LEU A 73 10.14 7.99 0.78
CA LEU A 73 11.16 8.28 1.78
C LEU A 73 12.55 7.78 1.33
N PHE A 74 12.61 6.53 0.84
CA PHE A 74 13.86 5.94 0.39
C PHE A 74 14.38 6.65 -0.85
N VAL A 75 13.51 6.90 -1.83
CA VAL A 75 13.88 7.65 -3.03
C VAL A 75 14.40 9.04 -2.68
N ALA A 76 13.68 9.81 -1.86
CA ALA A 76 14.09 11.15 -1.46
C ALA A 76 15.45 11.16 -0.74
N ARG A 77 15.67 10.24 0.21
CA ARG A 77 16.95 10.10 0.92
C ARG A 77 18.08 9.69 -0.02
N LEU A 78 17.88 8.70 -0.87
CA LEU A 78 18.88 8.22 -1.81
C LEU A 78 19.28 9.30 -2.83
N LEU A 79 18.32 10.08 -3.34
CA LEU A 79 18.60 11.22 -4.23
C LEU A 79 19.42 12.32 -3.54
N ARG A 80 19.37 12.43 -2.22
CA ARG A 80 20.19 13.34 -1.40
C ARG A 80 21.51 12.73 -0.93
N GLY A 81 21.80 11.47 -1.30
CA GLY A 81 22.98 10.73 -0.84
C GLY A 81 22.92 10.31 0.64
N GLU A 82 21.72 10.27 1.21
CA GLU A 82 21.47 9.86 2.60
C GLU A 82 21.22 8.34 2.70
N ARG A 83 21.42 7.78 3.91
CA ARG A 83 21.16 6.36 4.17
C ARG A 83 19.65 6.11 4.41
N VAL A 84 19.19 4.92 4.04
CA VAL A 84 17.80 4.47 4.21
C VAL A 84 17.69 3.40 5.30
N PRO A 85 16.67 3.49 6.20
CA PRO A 85 16.52 2.54 7.30
C PRO A 85 15.83 1.25 6.82
N LEU A 86 16.51 0.10 6.98
CA LEU A 86 15.89 -1.21 6.80
C LEU A 86 15.55 -1.80 8.16
N TYR A 87 14.27 -2.00 8.43
CA TYR A 87 13.77 -2.51 9.71
C TYR A 87 13.93 -4.02 9.83
N GLY A 88 14.43 -4.49 10.99
CA GLY A 88 14.62 -5.91 11.28
C GLY A 88 15.49 -6.62 10.24
N ASP A 89 15.06 -7.76 9.77
CA ASP A 89 15.71 -8.53 8.69
C ASP A 89 15.29 -8.10 7.27
N GLY A 90 14.36 -7.14 7.16
CA GLY A 90 13.78 -6.70 5.89
C GLY A 90 12.86 -7.74 5.23
N GLY A 91 12.56 -8.84 5.92
CA GLY A 91 11.79 -9.95 5.36
C GLY A 91 10.26 -9.77 5.40
N ASN A 92 9.76 -8.61 5.82
CA ASN A 92 8.33 -8.31 5.77
C ASN A 92 7.89 -8.18 4.32
N VAL A 93 6.82 -8.90 3.95
CA VAL A 93 6.29 -8.95 2.57
C VAL A 93 5.11 -8.00 2.43
N ARG A 94 5.10 -7.26 1.31
CA ARG A 94 4.01 -6.34 0.95
C ARG A 94 3.67 -6.53 -0.52
N ASP A 95 2.38 -6.42 -0.83
CA ASP A 95 1.89 -6.29 -2.20
C ASP A 95 1.87 -4.82 -2.61
N TRP A 96 2.49 -4.50 -3.73
CA TRP A 96 2.67 -3.13 -4.21
C TRP A 96 1.78 -2.85 -5.42
N CYS A 97 0.77 -2.01 -5.23
CA CYS A 97 -0.17 -1.58 -6.26
C CYS A 97 0.17 -0.16 -6.72
N HIS A 98 0.35 0.04 -8.03
CA HIS A 98 0.55 1.38 -8.57
C HIS A 98 -0.68 2.25 -8.30
N VAL A 99 -0.48 3.52 -7.96
CA VAL A 99 -1.59 4.41 -7.58
C VAL A 99 -2.63 4.58 -8.68
N ASP A 100 -2.22 4.59 -9.95
CA ASP A 100 -3.15 4.72 -11.08
C ASP A 100 -4.00 3.44 -11.22
N ASP A 101 -3.46 2.24 -10.96
CA ASP A 101 -4.24 1.00 -10.91
C ASP A 101 -5.21 0.99 -9.74
N ASN A 102 -4.79 1.48 -8.57
CA ASN A 102 -5.70 1.61 -7.44
C ASN A 102 -6.83 2.62 -7.72
N CYS A 103 -6.54 3.76 -8.33
CA CYS A 103 -7.57 4.72 -8.74
C CYS A 103 -8.56 4.09 -9.74
N ALA A 104 -8.06 3.34 -10.73
CA ALA A 104 -8.90 2.61 -11.67
C ALA A 104 -9.77 1.55 -10.97
N ALA A 105 -9.24 0.89 -9.90
CA ALA A 105 -10.02 -0.02 -9.06
C ALA A 105 -11.17 0.71 -8.34
N LEU A 106 -10.88 1.87 -7.74
CA LEU A 106 -11.88 2.68 -7.05
C LEU A 106 -12.99 3.14 -8.02
N GLU A 107 -12.63 3.59 -9.21
CA GLU A 107 -13.59 3.99 -10.26
C GLU A 107 -14.46 2.79 -10.68
N ARG A 108 -13.85 1.62 -10.90
CA ARG A 108 -14.57 0.40 -11.26
C ARG A 108 -15.54 -0.03 -10.16
N VAL A 109 -15.12 -0.05 -8.91
CA VAL A 109 -15.98 -0.39 -7.77
C VAL A 109 -17.11 0.63 -7.59
N LEU A 110 -16.85 1.91 -7.83
CA LEU A 110 -17.88 2.96 -7.75
C LEU A 110 -18.95 2.81 -8.85
N ALA A 111 -18.54 2.37 -10.07
CA ALA A 111 -19.43 2.20 -11.21
C ALA A 111 -20.23 0.89 -11.16
N ASP A 112 -19.56 -0.22 -10.88
CA ASP A 112 -20.10 -1.57 -11.08
C ASP A 112 -20.10 -2.42 -9.80
N GLY A 113 -19.61 -1.88 -8.67
CA GLY A 113 -19.58 -2.60 -7.39
C GLY A 113 -20.97 -2.78 -6.78
N GLU A 114 -21.20 -3.96 -6.22
CA GLU A 114 -22.42 -4.29 -5.49
C GLU A 114 -22.45 -3.52 -4.16
N VAL A 115 -23.55 -2.81 -3.92
CA VAL A 115 -23.77 -2.04 -2.69
C VAL A 115 -23.84 -2.99 -1.49
N GLY A 116 -23.25 -2.57 -0.36
CA GLY A 116 -23.17 -3.37 0.87
C GLY A 116 -22.01 -4.37 0.87
N THR A 117 -21.14 -4.37 -0.16
CA THR A 117 -20.05 -5.33 -0.26
C THR A 117 -18.67 -4.69 -0.08
N VAL A 118 -17.68 -5.57 0.13
CA VAL A 118 -16.26 -5.22 0.23
C VAL A 118 -15.52 -5.76 -0.99
N TYR A 119 -14.54 -5.03 -1.48
CA TYR A 119 -13.64 -5.43 -2.57
C TYR A 119 -12.18 -5.29 -2.12
N ASN A 120 -11.45 -6.39 -2.15
CA ASN A 120 -10.00 -6.36 -1.99
C ASN A 120 -9.35 -5.85 -3.28
N VAL A 121 -8.37 -4.95 -3.13
CA VAL A 121 -7.62 -4.35 -4.24
C VAL A 121 -6.12 -4.60 -4.01
N GLY A 122 -5.51 -5.37 -4.90
CA GLY A 122 -4.09 -5.72 -4.83
C GLY A 122 -3.56 -6.08 -6.21
N ALA A 123 -2.30 -5.80 -6.45
CA ALA A 123 -1.66 -6.05 -7.75
C ALA A 123 -1.10 -7.48 -7.87
N GLY A 124 -0.84 -8.16 -6.74
CA GLY A 124 -0.15 -9.42 -6.69
C GLY A 124 1.38 -9.29 -6.83
N ASN A 125 1.91 -8.11 -6.60
CA ASN A 125 3.33 -7.78 -6.63
C ASN A 125 3.96 -7.93 -5.24
N GLU A 126 3.87 -9.13 -4.66
CA GLU A 126 4.40 -9.40 -3.33
C GLU A 126 5.92 -9.50 -3.35
N ILE A 127 6.60 -8.60 -2.67
CA ILE A 127 8.06 -8.64 -2.47
C ILE A 127 8.41 -8.29 -1.02
N THR A 128 9.61 -8.71 -0.60
CA THR A 128 10.15 -8.34 0.72
C THR A 128 10.58 -6.87 0.74
N ASN A 129 10.59 -6.26 1.92
CA ASN A 129 11.15 -4.90 2.08
C ASN A 129 12.64 -4.87 1.69
N LEU A 130 13.37 -5.96 1.87
CA LEU A 130 14.77 -6.09 1.45
C LEU A 130 14.88 -6.04 -0.09
N ASP A 131 14.05 -6.80 -0.82
CA ASP A 131 14.04 -6.80 -2.28
C ASP A 131 13.62 -5.43 -2.83
N LEU A 132 12.59 -4.81 -2.23
CA LEU A 132 12.21 -3.43 -2.57
C LEU A 132 13.38 -2.46 -2.38
N THR A 133 14.09 -2.56 -1.25
CA THR A 133 15.26 -1.71 -0.95
C THR A 133 16.33 -1.86 -2.02
N HIS A 134 16.68 -3.09 -2.41
CA HIS A 134 17.68 -3.35 -3.44
C HIS A 134 17.29 -2.76 -4.79
N ARG A 135 16.00 -2.88 -5.18
CA ARG A 135 15.48 -2.25 -6.42
C ARG A 135 15.61 -0.74 -6.38
N LEU A 136 15.24 -0.10 -5.27
CA LEU A 136 15.33 1.35 -5.13
C LEU A 136 16.78 1.84 -5.12
N LEU A 137 17.70 1.11 -4.46
CA LEU A 137 19.14 1.41 -4.51
C LEU A 137 19.63 1.41 -5.96
N ALA A 138 19.34 0.36 -6.73
CA ALA A 138 19.75 0.24 -8.13
C ALA A 138 19.20 1.38 -8.99
N LEU A 139 17.91 1.72 -8.84
CA LEU A 139 17.26 2.79 -9.60
C LEU A 139 17.80 4.19 -9.25
N CYS A 140 18.25 4.39 -8.00
CA CYS A 140 18.85 5.66 -7.55
C CYS A 140 20.36 5.71 -7.79
N GLY A 141 21.02 4.65 -8.27
CA GLY A 141 22.47 4.58 -8.48
C GLY A 141 23.27 4.49 -7.19
N ALA A 142 22.67 3.93 -6.14
CA ALA A 142 23.27 3.70 -4.83
C ALA A 142 23.62 2.22 -4.62
N ASP A 143 24.46 1.91 -3.64
CA ASP A 143 24.83 0.55 -3.27
C ASP A 143 24.42 0.21 -1.83
N GLY A 144 24.75 -1.00 -1.38
CA GLY A 144 24.39 -1.50 -0.05
C GLY A 144 24.94 -0.68 1.14
N SER A 145 25.95 0.17 0.92
CA SER A 145 26.47 1.06 1.98
C SER A 145 25.48 2.15 2.38
N ALA A 146 24.51 2.45 1.51
CA ALA A 146 23.44 3.39 1.79
C ALA A 146 22.30 2.77 2.66
N VAL A 147 22.37 1.48 3.02
CA VAL A 147 21.41 0.87 3.94
C VAL A 147 21.88 0.97 5.38
N GLU A 148 20.98 1.40 6.25
CA GLU A 148 21.16 1.37 7.70
C GLU A 148 20.18 0.38 8.31
N GLN A 149 20.72 -0.72 8.85
CA GLN A 149 19.87 -1.69 9.53
C GLN A 149 19.45 -1.16 10.90
N VAL A 150 18.16 -1.10 11.14
CA VAL A 150 17.57 -0.60 12.40
C VAL A 150 16.71 -1.66 13.08
N ALA A 151 16.44 -1.48 14.38
CA ALA A 151 15.57 -2.37 15.13
C ALA A 151 14.17 -2.42 14.52
N ASP A 152 13.55 -3.60 14.53
CA ASP A 152 12.20 -3.75 14.00
C ASP A 152 11.16 -3.02 14.87
N ARG A 153 10.04 -2.67 14.24
CA ARG A 153 8.94 -1.95 14.90
C ARG A 153 8.07 -2.92 15.70
N PRO A 154 7.58 -2.56 16.90
CA PRO A 154 6.55 -3.33 17.58
C PRO A 154 5.30 -3.51 16.71
N GLY A 155 4.74 -4.72 16.68
CA GLY A 155 3.53 -5.01 15.90
C GLY A 155 3.72 -4.94 14.37
N HIS A 156 4.92 -5.19 13.88
CA HIS A 156 5.22 -5.16 12.46
C HIS A 156 4.79 -6.49 11.80
N ASP A 157 3.62 -6.49 11.19
CA ASP A 157 3.07 -7.67 10.50
C ASP A 157 4.03 -8.22 9.46
N ARG A 158 4.17 -9.55 9.43
CA ARG A 158 5.14 -10.23 8.57
C ARG A 158 4.75 -10.18 7.10
N ARG A 159 3.48 -10.45 6.78
CA ARG A 159 2.99 -10.47 5.39
C ARG A 159 1.55 -10.01 5.31
N TYR A 160 1.25 -9.19 4.30
CA TYR A 160 -0.09 -8.89 3.85
C TYR A 160 -0.32 -9.50 2.48
N SER A 161 -1.45 -10.15 2.30
CA SER A 161 -1.87 -10.71 1.02
C SER A 161 -3.38 -10.77 0.93
N VAL A 162 -3.93 -10.36 -0.20
CA VAL A 162 -5.38 -10.35 -0.43
C VAL A 162 -5.77 -11.06 -1.72
N ASP A 163 -6.87 -11.77 -1.66
CA ASP A 163 -7.50 -12.36 -2.84
C ASP A 163 -8.30 -11.29 -3.59
N THR A 164 -7.99 -11.09 -4.86
CA THR A 164 -8.59 -10.06 -5.71
C THR A 164 -9.60 -10.61 -6.72
N ARG A 165 -10.03 -11.87 -6.60
CA ARG A 165 -10.97 -12.50 -7.55
C ARG A 165 -12.28 -11.74 -7.66
N ARG A 166 -12.79 -11.18 -6.57
CA ARG A 166 -14.04 -10.42 -6.58
C ARG A 166 -13.94 -9.16 -7.44
N ILE A 167 -12.92 -8.32 -7.26
CA ILE A 167 -12.79 -7.13 -8.08
C ILE A 167 -12.48 -7.47 -9.55
N ARG A 168 -11.74 -8.55 -9.80
CA ARG A 168 -11.49 -9.05 -11.16
C ARG A 168 -12.78 -9.49 -11.85
N SER A 169 -13.76 -10.02 -11.11
CA SER A 169 -15.05 -10.43 -11.67
C SER A 169 -15.91 -9.26 -12.20
N ILE A 170 -15.66 -8.04 -11.74
CA ILE A 170 -16.27 -6.81 -12.28
C ILE A 170 -15.39 -6.11 -13.32
N GLY A 171 -14.34 -6.79 -13.82
CA GLY A 171 -13.54 -6.32 -14.96
C GLY A 171 -12.34 -5.43 -14.63
N TRP A 172 -11.89 -5.36 -13.38
CA TRP A 172 -10.64 -4.69 -13.04
C TRP A 172 -9.46 -5.68 -12.99
N ALA A 173 -8.31 -5.23 -13.44
CA ALA A 173 -7.01 -5.89 -13.22
C ALA A 173 -5.91 -4.81 -13.21
N PRO A 174 -4.82 -5.02 -12.44
CA PRO A 174 -3.67 -4.12 -12.50
C PRO A 174 -3.01 -4.17 -13.89
N THR A 175 -2.51 -3.04 -14.34
CA THR A 175 -1.89 -2.88 -15.67
C THR A 175 -0.42 -2.49 -15.60
N HIS A 176 0.07 -2.00 -14.44
CA HIS A 176 1.44 -1.57 -14.26
C HIS A 176 2.32 -2.74 -13.78
N ASP A 177 3.43 -2.95 -14.47
CA ASP A 177 4.53 -3.78 -13.98
C ASP A 177 5.23 -3.08 -12.81
N LEU A 178 5.68 -3.86 -11.80
CA LEU A 178 6.28 -3.27 -10.60
C LEU A 178 7.61 -2.57 -10.90
N ASP A 179 8.48 -3.17 -11.71
CA ASP A 179 9.80 -2.59 -11.99
C ASP A 179 9.69 -1.34 -12.85
N GLU A 180 8.80 -1.34 -13.85
CA GLU A 180 8.50 -0.16 -14.66
C GLU A 180 7.87 0.95 -13.82
N GLY A 181 6.92 0.63 -12.96
CA GLY A 181 6.26 1.57 -12.06
C GLY A 181 7.20 2.19 -11.03
N LEU A 182 8.13 1.38 -10.45
CA LEU A 182 9.17 1.89 -9.56
C LEU A 182 10.14 2.83 -10.29
N ALA A 183 10.58 2.46 -11.49
CA ALA A 183 11.46 3.30 -12.30
C ALA A 183 10.79 4.64 -12.67
N ALA A 184 9.52 4.62 -13.06
CA ALA A 184 8.75 5.83 -13.33
C ALA A 184 8.58 6.69 -12.08
N THR A 185 8.33 6.07 -10.92
CA THR A 185 8.22 6.76 -9.63
C THR A 185 9.54 7.44 -9.26
N VAL A 186 10.67 6.73 -9.32
CA VAL A 186 12.00 7.30 -9.04
C VAL A 186 12.31 8.47 -9.97
N THR A 187 12.01 8.31 -11.26
CA THR A 187 12.19 9.39 -12.25
C THR A 187 11.35 10.60 -11.89
N TRP A 188 10.09 10.41 -11.53
CA TRP A 188 9.22 11.51 -11.14
C TRP A 188 9.76 12.27 -9.91
N TYR A 189 10.22 11.58 -8.85
CA TYR A 189 10.81 12.24 -7.67
C TYR A 189 12.12 12.99 -8.02
N ARG A 190 12.95 12.43 -8.91
CA ARG A 190 14.16 13.09 -9.40
C ARG A 190 13.87 14.40 -10.14
N ASP A 191 12.80 14.41 -10.93
CA ASP A 191 12.43 15.55 -11.77
C ASP A 191 11.60 16.61 -11.02
N HIS A 192 11.08 16.30 -9.82
CA HIS A 192 10.22 17.18 -9.05
C HIS A 192 10.68 17.41 -7.61
N PRO A 193 11.97 17.81 -7.37
CA PRO A 193 12.47 18.06 -6.02
C PRO A 193 11.68 19.17 -5.32
N ASP A 194 11.24 20.19 -6.04
CA ASP A 194 10.46 21.31 -5.51
C ASP A 194 9.14 20.88 -4.87
N TRP A 195 8.61 19.70 -5.26
CA TRP A 195 7.38 19.17 -4.68
C TRP A 195 7.62 18.46 -3.35
N TRP A 196 8.65 17.61 -3.26
CA TRP A 196 8.84 16.74 -2.07
C TRP A 196 9.84 17.27 -1.05
N GLU A 197 10.84 18.07 -1.44
CA GLU A 197 11.84 18.62 -0.51
C GLU A 197 11.22 19.45 0.63
N PRO A 198 10.24 20.34 0.38
CA PRO A 198 9.57 21.09 1.43
C PRO A 198 8.85 20.18 2.44
N LEU A 199 8.30 19.05 1.97
CA LEU A 199 7.53 18.11 2.79
C LEU A 199 8.40 17.30 3.76
N LEU A 200 9.70 17.12 3.48
CA LEU A 200 10.63 16.44 4.39
C LEU A 200 10.93 17.26 5.67
N GLY A 201 10.73 18.57 5.65
CA GLY A 201 10.93 19.44 6.80
C GLY A 201 9.74 19.52 7.76
N GLU A 202 8.57 19.05 7.37
CA GLU A 202 7.31 19.14 8.13
C GLU A 202 7.03 17.91 9.02
N GLY A 203 7.77 16.82 8.84
CA GLY A 203 7.64 15.58 9.62
C GLY A 203 8.52 15.57 10.87
N ARG A 204 7.99 16.06 12.00
CA ARG A 204 8.51 15.79 13.35
C ARG A 204 7.58 14.86 14.11
#